data_af4ffe26b294a5e3557e0ac093377045
#
_entry.id   af4ffe26b294a5e3557e0ac093377045
#
_cell.length_a   1.000
_cell.length_b   1.000
_cell.length_c   1.000
_cell.angle_alpha   90.00
_cell.angle_beta   90.00
_cell.angle_gamma   90.00
#
_symmetry.space_group_name_H-M   'P 1'
#
loop_
_entity.id
_entity.type
_entity.pdbx_description
1 polymer ?
#
loop_
_entity_poly.entity_id
_entity_poly.type
_entity_poly.pdbx_seq_one_letter_code
_entity_poly.pdbx_strand_id
1 'polypeptide(L)'
;FAVLTGCLRVSKESIFTGLNNFRVLSITDIRFDEQFGFTEEEVKMLLASYGLESHLEETKKWYDGYRFGDADIYCPWDVINHVDSLCVNSNAHPQSYWINTSGNDLVKRFIKIADNTTRDEIERLVAGEFIEKSIRLDLTYNEIDGSINNLWSVLFTTGYLTLDGTPTPNSFRLKIP
;
A
#
# COMPACT_ATOMS: atom_id res chain seq x y z
N PHE A 1 25.63 1.36 -10.83
CA PHE A 1 24.22 0.98 -10.74
C PHE A 1 23.68 1.49 -9.40
N ALA A 2 22.54 2.17 -9.41
CA ALA A 2 21.88 2.67 -8.21
C ALA A 2 20.38 2.40 -8.28
N VAL A 3 19.77 2.06 -7.15
CA VAL A 3 18.33 1.91 -6.96
C VAL A 3 17.89 2.98 -5.97
N LEU A 4 16.85 3.74 -6.34
CA LEU A 4 16.22 4.74 -5.48
C LEU A 4 14.78 4.32 -5.23
N THR A 5 14.34 4.35 -3.99
CA THR A 5 12.98 3.99 -3.60
C THR A 5 12.31 5.15 -2.87
N GLY A 6 10.99 5.23 -2.94
CA GLY A 6 10.19 6.22 -2.24
C GLY A 6 8.69 6.01 -2.49
N CYS A 7 7.85 6.53 -1.60
CA CYS A 7 6.39 6.41 -1.73
C CYS A 7 5.83 7.23 -2.90
N LEU A 8 6.47 8.33 -3.26
CA LEU A 8 6.10 9.18 -4.38
C LEU A 8 7.27 9.34 -5.34
N ARG A 9 6.94 9.73 -6.58
CA ARG A 9 7.94 9.91 -7.62
C ARG A 9 8.90 11.05 -7.29
N VAL A 10 10.20 10.76 -7.26
CA VAL A 10 11.27 11.72 -6.93
C VAL A 10 11.87 12.37 -8.20
N SER A 11 11.55 11.85 -9.38
CA SER A 11 12.25 12.15 -10.64
C SER A 11 12.13 13.59 -11.16
N LYS A 12 11.24 14.43 -10.58
CA LYS A 12 11.11 15.84 -10.94
C LYS A 12 11.80 16.79 -9.95
N GLU A 13 12.42 16.25 -8.91
CA GLU A 13 13.15 17.08 -7.95
C GLU A 13 14.46 17.59 -8.55
N SER A 14 14.87 18.79 -8.16
CA SER A 14 15.97 19.53 -8.76
C SER A 14 17.33 18.81 -8.74
N ILE A 15 17.54 17.90 -7.81
CA ILE A 15 18.77 17.11 -7.70
C ILE A 15 18.99 16.13 -8.86
N PHE A 16 17.93 15.84 -9.65
CA PHE A 16 17.97 14.86 -10.74
C PHE A 16 17.93 15.48 -12.14
N THR A 17 18.04 16.80 -12.27
CA THR A 17 17.95 17.49 -13.56
C THR A 17 19.03 17.08 -14.58
N GLY A 18 20.14 16.49 -14.13
CA GLY A 18 21.19 15.97 -14.99
C GLY A 18 21.10 14.48 -15.32
N LEU A 19 20.12 13.77 -14.75
CA LEU A 19 19.97 12.31 -14.91
C LEU A 19 18.69 12.02 -15.70
N ASN A 20 18.81 11.67 -16.96
CA ASN A 20 17.69 11.49 -17.88
C ASN A 20 17.41 10.03 -18.27
N ASN A 21 18.14 9.06 -17.71
CA ASN A 21 18.02 7.63 -18.05
C ASN A 21 17.42 6.79 -16.92
N PHE A 22 16.47 7.34 -16.18
CA PHE A 22 15.76 6.58 -15.14
C PHE A 22 14.73 5.65 -15.76
N ARG A 23 14.71 4.43 -15.26
CA ARG A 23 13.55 3.58 -15.36
C ARG A 23 12.75 3.73 -14.05
N VAL A 24 11.57 4.30 -14.15
CA VAL A 24 10.64 4.41 -13.02
C VAL A 24 9.68 3.23 -13.09
N LEU A 25 9.53 2.53 -11.97
CA LEU A 25 8.55 1.47 -11.77
C LEU A 25 7.66 1.86 -10.60
N SER A 26 6.41 1.43 -10.63
CA SER A 26 5.43 1.70 -9.59
C SER A 26 4.78 0.40 -9.12
N ILE A 27 3.93 0.48 -8.12
CA ILE A 27 3.18 -0.66 -7.58
C ILE A 27 2.21 -1.31 -8.58
N THR A 28 2.02 -0.71 -9.76
CA THR A 28 1.20 -1.27 -10.83
C THR A 28 2.02 -2.02 -11.89
N ASP A 29 3.35 -1.97 -11.81
CA ASP A 29 4.22 -2.69 -12.72
C ASP A 29 4.36 -4.15 -12.28
N ILE A 30 4.27 -5.08 -13.25
CA ILE A 30 4.48 -6.52 -13.01
C ILE A 30 5.97 -6.87 -12.82
N ARG A 31 6.86 -5.93 -13.11
CA ARG A 31 8.28 -6.13 -12.89
C ARG A 31 8.62 -5.78 -11.45
N PHE A 32 9.11 -6.75 -10.70
CA PHE A 32 9.47 -6.63 -9.29
C PHE A 32 8.27 -6.44 -8.35
N ASP A 33 7.08 -6.88 -8.75
CA ASP A 33 5.86 -6.79 -7.94
C ASP A 33 5.90 -7.65 -6.67
N GLU A 34 6.73 -8.70 -6.63
CA GLU A 34 6.95 -9.53 -5.45
C GLU A 34 8.10 -9.06 -4.54
N GLN A 35 8.80 -7.95 -4.88
CA GLN A 35 10.06 -7.59 -4.19
C GLN A 35 9.88 -6.63 -3.00
N PHE A 36 8.69 -6.05 -2.84
CA PHE A 36 8.44 -5.01 -1.83
C PHE A 36 7.36 -5.41 -0.81
N GLY A 37 7.21 -6.72 -0.60
CA GLY A 37 6.32 -7.30 0.38
C GLY A 37 6.63 -8.77 0.54
N PHE A 38 5.81 -9.51 1.29
CA PHE A 38 5.90 -10.96 1.33
C PHE A 38 4.83 -11.57 0.44
N THR A 39 5.23 -12.55 -0.35
CA THR A 39 4.31 -13.45 -1.06
C THR A 39 3.72 -14.47 -0.09
N GLU A 40 2.62 -15.12 -0.45
CA GLU A 40 2.01 -16.18 0.37
C GLU A 40 3.01 -17.33 0.66
N GLU A 41 3.85 -17.67 -0.31
CA GLU A 41 4.85 -18.73 -0.14
C GLU A 41 5.94 -18.32 0.87
N GLU A 42 6.37 -17.07 0.87
CA GLU A 42 7.32 -16.56 1.85
C GLU A 42 6.73 -16.51 3.26
N VAL A 43 5.45 -16.13 3.40
CA VAL A 43 4.73 -16.17 4.68
C VAL A 43 4.60 -17.61 5.19
N LYS A 44 4.26 -18.56 4.32
CA LYS A 44 4.23 -20.00 4.68
C LYS A 44 5.58 -20.50 5.16
N MET A 45 6.65 -20.17 4.44
CA MET A 45 8.02 -20.56 4.85
C MET A 45 8.42 -19.91 6.17
N LEU A 46 8.07 -18.64 6.38
CA LEU A 46 8.36 -17.94 7.62
C LEU A 46 7.64 -18.61 8.80
N LEU A 47 6.33 -18.83 8.71
CA LEU A 47 5.54 -19.50 9.76
C LEU A 47 6.07 -20.91 10.04
N ALA A 48 6.39 -21.69 9.00
CA ALA A 48 6.94 -23.04 9.15
C ALA A 48 8.31 -23.04 9.87
N SER A 49 9.14 -22.02 9.65
CA SER A 49 10.46 -21.93 10.32
C SER A 49 10.35 -21.75 11.84
N TYR A 50 9.19 -21.31 12.34
CA TYR A 50 8.90 -21.13 13.76
C TYR A 50 7.90 -22.16 14.31
N GLY A 51 7.43 -23.13 13.48
CA GLY A 51 6.43 -24.13 13.88
C GLY A 51 5.03 -23.53 14.09
N LEU A 52 4.69 -22.49 13.32
CA LEU A 52 3.47 -21.69 13.44
C LEU A 52 2.52 -21.88 12.24
N GLU A 53 2.63 -22.97 11.48
CA GLU A 53 1.88 -23.21 10.23
C GLU A 53 0.37 -23.13 10.43
N SER A 54 -0.12 -23.49 11.62
CA SER A 54 -1.54 -23.42 11.95
C SER A 54 -2.13 -22.01 11.95
N HIS A 55 -1.29 -20.97 11.99
CA HIS A 55 -1.69 -19.57 12.00
C HIS A 55 -1.77 -18.94 10.59
N LEU A 56 -1.51 -19.71 9.51
CA LEU A 56 -1.50 -19.18 8.15
C LEU A 56 -2.81 -18.49 7.76
N GLU A 57 -3.95 -19.16 7.98
CA GLU A 57 -5.27 -18.62 7.59
C GLU A 57 -5.60 -17.32 8.36
N GLU A 58 -5.24 -17.24 9.63
CA GLU A 58 -5.43 -16.04 10.43
C GLU A 58 -4.51 -14.91 9.98
N THR A 59 -3.24 -15.22 9.72
CA THR A 59 -2.25 -14.28 9.16
C THR A 59 -2.70 -13.74 7.81
N LYS A 60 -3.21 -14.62 6.93
CA LYS A 60 -3.75 -14.24 5.63
C LYS A 60 -4.94 -13.29 5.79
N LYS A 61 -5.90 -13.63 6.61
CA LYS A 61 -7.09 -12.82 6.82
C LYS A 61 -6.79 -11.40 7.30
N TRP A 62 -5.69 -11.21 8.02
CA TRP A 62 -5.36 -9.94 8.64
C TRP A 62 -4.35 -9.09 7.87
N TYR A 63 -3.42 -9.73 7.15
CA TYR A 63 -2.25 -9.04 6.61
C TYR A 63 -2.04 -9.22 5.11
N ASP A 64 -2.83 -10.08 4.46
CA ASP A 64 -2.94 -10.14 3.01
C ASP A 64 -3.99 -9.11 2.56
N GLY A 65 -3.66 -8.31 1.59
CA GLY A 65 -4.64 -7.32 1.11
C GLY A 65 -4.09 -6.37 0.06
N TYR A 66 -2.77 -6.33 -0.13
CA TYR A 66 -2.15 -5.50 -1.15
C TYR A 66 -2.05 -6.23 -2.48
N ARG A 67 -2.31 -5.49 -3.56
CA ARG A 67 -2.11 -5.96 -4.93
C ARG A 67 -1.06 -5.10 -5.61
N PHE A 68 0.12 -5.68 -5.91
CA PHE A 68 1.18 -5.06 -6.67
C PHE A 68 1.32 -5.77 -8.01
N GLY A 69 1.20 -5.05 -9.14
CA GLY A 69 1.19 -5.68 -10.45
C GLY A 69 0.19 -6.83 -10.53
N ASP A 70 0.69 -8.05 -10.65
CA ASP A 70 -0.10 -9.28 -10.67
C ASP A 70 0.03 -10.12 -9.39
N ALA A 71 0.80 -9.66 -8.39
CA ALA A 71 1.04 -10.36 -7.14
C ALA A 71 0.17 -9.85 -5.99
N ASP A 72 -0.35 -10.78 -5.17
CA ASP A 72 -0.97 -10.48 -3.89
C ASP A 72 0.13 -10.50 -2.82
N ILE A 73 0.20 -9.42 -2.04
CA ILE A 73 1.36 -9.11 -1.19
C ILE A 73 0.89 -8.82 0.23
N TYR A 74 1.56 -9.44 1.20
CA TYR A 74 1.41 -9.19 2.62
C TYR A 74 2.30 -8.03 3.07
N CYS A 75 1.84 -7.25 4.05
CA CYS A 75 2.66 -6.24 4.70
C CYS A 75 3.74 -6.89 5.57
N PRO A 76 5.05 -6.74 5.25
CA PRO A 76 6.10 -7.42 5.99
C PRO A 76 6.18 -7.00 7.47
N TRP A 77 5.94 -5.72 7.76
CA TRP A 77 5.95 -5.22 9.13
C TRP A 77 4.94 -5.92 10.02
N ASP A 78 3.71 -6.05 9.55
CA ASP A 78 2.63 -6.67 10.31
C ASP A 78 2.87 -8.17 10.48
N VAL A 79 3.29 -8.88 9.42
CA VAL A 79 3.59 -10.31 9.46
C VAL A 79 4.72 -10.60 10.43
N ILE A 80 5.83 -9.86 10.39
CA ILE A 80 6.98 -10.07 11.28
C ILE A 80 6.58 -9.84 12.74
N ASN A 81 5.86 -8.76 13.05
CA ASN A 81 5.44 -8.47 14.43
C ASN A 81 4.41 -9.48 14.94
N HIS A 82 3.54 -9.99 14.06
CA HIS A 82 2.62 -11.05 14.43
C HIS A 82 3.35 -12.36 14.75
N VAL A 83 4.29 -12.77 13.91
CA VAL A 83 5.14 -13.95 14.16
C VAL A 83 5.92 -13.80 15.46
N ASP A 84 6.52 -12.65 15.72
CA ASP A 84 7.22 -12.39 16.99
C ASP A 84 6.28 -12.52 18.19
N SER A 85 5.07 -11.97 18.09
CA SER A 85 4.04 -12.09 19.13
C SER A 85 3.63 -13.55 19.37
N LEU A 86 3.47 -14.35 18.31
CA LEU A 86 3.14 -15.77 18.39
C LEU A 86 4.29 -16.60 18.99
N CYS A 87 5.55 -16.23 18.75
CA CYS A 87 6.70 -16.87 19.36
C CYS A 87 6.73 -16.67 20.90
N VAL A 88 6.23 -15.54 21.38
CA VAL A 88 6.11 -15.26 22.82
C VAL A 88 4.86 -15.92 23.41
N ASN A 89 3.76 -15.90 22.70
CA ASN A 89 2.48 -16.46 23.11
C ASN A 89 1.74 -17.05 21.90
N SER A 90 1.69 -18.36 21.81
CA SER A 90 1.05 -19.09 20.70
C SER A 90 -0.45 -18.81 20.53
N ASN A 91 -1.08 -18.16 21.50
CA ASN A 91 -2.48 -17.72 21.43
C ASN A 91 -2.60 -16.20 21.23
N ALA A 92 -1.53 -15.51 20.79
CA ALA A 92 -1.60 -14.10 20.50
C ALA A 92 -2.55 -13.82 19.33
N HIS A 93 -3.42 -12.83 19.50
CA HIS A 93 -4.31 -12.41 18.42
C HIS A 93 -3.62 -11.40 17.50
N PRO A 94 -3.93 -11.42 16.20
CA PRO A 94 -3.44 -10.41 15.26
C PRO A 94 -3.82 -8.99 15.68
N GLN A 95 -2.96 -8.04 15.37
CA GLN A 95 -3.12 -6.62 15.70
C GLN A 95 -2.73 -5.76 14.51
N SER A 96 -3.21 -4.53 14.46
CA SER A 96 -2.79 -3.53 13.48
C SER A 96 -1.50 -2.87 13.95
N TYR A 97 -0.35 -3.41 13.55
CA TYR A 97 0.97 -2.92 13.97
C TYR A 97 1.38 -1.59 13.30
N TRP A 98 0.72 -1.22 12.21
CA TRP A 98 0.93 0.05 11.52
C TRP A 98 0.29 1.26 12.23
N ILE A 99 -0.67 1.05 13.12
CA ILE A 99 -1.34 2.14 13.83
C ILE A 99 -0.29 2.93 14.63
N ASN A 100 -0.27 4.24 14.43
CA ASN A 100 0.65 5.21 15.09
C ASN A 100 2.13 5.12 14.68
N THR A 101 2.50 4.40 13.65
CA THR A 101 3.89 4.34 13.16
C THR A 101 4.27 5.55 12.31
N SER A 102 3.31 6.25 11.73
CA SER A 102 3.52 7.46 10.93
C SER A 102 2.52 8.56 11.29
N GLY A 103 2.93 9.83 11.09
CA GLY A 103 2.01 10.97 11.20
C GLY A 103 1.04 10.98 10.02
N ASN A 104 -0.23 10.67 10.26
CA ASN A 104 -1.29 10.67 9.24
C ASN A 104 -1.74 12.11 8.86
N ASP A 105 -0.86 13.09 8.99
CA ASP A 105 -1.22 14.51 8.84
C ASP A 105 -1.65 14.86 7.42
N LEU A 106 -1.05 14.23 6.43
CA LEU A 106 -1.43 14.41 5.03
C LEU A 106 -2.87 13.94 4.79
N VAL A 107 -3.20 12.72 5.22
CA VAL A 107 -4.54 12.16 5.10
C VAL A 107 -5.56 12.98 5.89
N LYS A 108 -5.26 13.35 7.13
CA LYS A 108 -6.10 14.24 7.95
C LYS A 108 -6.37 15.58 7.27
N ARG A 109 -5.36 16.16 6.62
CA ARG A 109 -5.50 17.43 5.88
C ARG A 109 -6.46 17.29 4.70
N PHE A 110 -6.33 16.23 3.90
CA PHE A 110 -7.25 15.98 2.80
C PHE A 110 -8.69 15.71 3.26
N ILE A 111 -8.87 14.93 4.32
CA ILE A 111 -10.21 14.67 4.88
C ILE A 111 -10.89 15.97 5.35
N LYS A 112 -10.13 16.91 5.92
CA LYS A 112 -10.68 18.21 6.36
C LYS A 112 -11.22 19.08 5.23
N ILE A 113 -10.63 19.01 4.03
CA ILE A 113 -11.03 19.79 2.86
C ILE A 113 -11.92 18.99 1.89
N ALA A 114 -12.24 17.74 2.21
CA ALA A 114 -13.07 16.87 1.41
C ALA A 114 -14.50 17.45 1.27
N ASP A 115 -15.00 17.45 0.04
CA ASP A 115 -16.40 17.74 -0.26
C ASP A 115 -17.31 16.55 0.10
N ASN A 116 -18.62 16.70 -0.05
CA ASN A 116 -19.57 15.65 0.30
C ASN A 116 -19.36 14.37 -0.55
N THR A 117 -19.06 14.52 -1.83
CA THR A 117 -18.81 13.36 -2.72
C THR A 117 -17.59 12.56 -2.24
N THR A 118 -16.51 13.24 -1.91
CA THR A 118 -15.29 12.60 -1.39
C THR A 118 -15.54 11.91 -0.04
N ARG A 119 -16.37 12.50 0.82
CA ARG A 119 -16.75 11.88 2.10
C ARG A 119 -17.59 10.63 1.90
N ASP A 120 -18.60 10.67 1.04
CA ASP A 120 -19.42 9.49 0.71
C ASP A 120 -18.55 8.35 0.15
N GLU A 121 -17.55 8.67 -0.67
CA GLU A 121 -16.61 7.69 -1.22
C GLU A 121 -15.70 7.08 -0.13
N ILE A 122 -15.24 7.88 0.83
CA ILE A 122 -14.49 7.38 1.99
C ILE A 122 -15.37 6.47 2.85
N GLU A 123 -16.62 6.83 3.09
CA GLU A 123 -17.57 6.00 3.85
C GLU A 123 -17.81 4.65 3.14
N ARG A 124 -17.96 4.63 1.82
CA ARG A 124 -18.08 3.41 1.03
C ARG A 124 -16.83 2.53 1.16
N LEU A 125 -15.64 3.10 1.09
CA LEU A 125 -14.39 2.37 1.30
C LEU A 125 -14.31 1.75 2.70
N VAL A 126 -14.69 2.49 3.73
CA VAL A 126 -14.73 1.99 5.12
C VAL A 126 -15.79 0.89 5.29
N ALA A 127 -16.86 0.92 4.50
CA ALA A 127 -17.87 -0.14 4.45
C ALA A 127 -17.40 -1.40 3.69
N GLY A 128 -16.17 -1.41 3.15
CA GLY A 128 -15.60 -2.52 2.38
C GLY A 128 -15.98 -2.53 0.90
N GLU A 129 -16.55 -1.43 0.40
CA GLU A 129 -16.81 -1.28 -1.03
C GLU A 129 -15.56 -0.78 -1.77
N PHE A 130 -15.60 -0.84 -3.10
CA PHE A 130 -14.60 -0.21 -3.94
C PHE A 130 -15.10 1.12 -4.50
N ILE A 131 -14.15 1.95 -4.92
CA ILE A 131 -14.38 3.14 -5.72
C ILE A 131 -13.60 3.07 -7.02
N GLU A 132 -14.03 3.82 -8.04
CA GLU A 132 -13.31 3.93 -9.31
C GLU A 132 -12.75 5.34 -9.47
N LYS A 133 -11.44 5.45 -9.69
CA LYS A 133 -10.73 6.73 -9.79
C LYS A 133 -9.68 6.73 -10.89
N SER A 134 -9.47 7.88 -11.48
CA SER A 134 -8.28 8.14 -12.28
C SER A 134 -7.10 8.44 -11.34
N ILE A 135 -6.01 7.69 -11.47
CA ILE A 135 -4.85 7.76 -10.58
C ILE A 135 -3.64 8.30 -11.33
N ARG A 136 -2.97 9.27 -10.73
CA ARG A 136 -1.71 9.81 -11.20
C ARG A 136 -0.56 9.15 -10.45
N LEU A 137 0.16 8.25 -11.12
CA LEU A 137 1.34 7.57 -10.58
C LEU A 137 2.62 8.44 -10.68
N ASP A 138 2.54 9.58 -11.35
CA ASP A 138 3.64 10.50 -11.57
C ASP A 138 3.67 11.70 -10.61
N LEU A 139 2.81 11.71 -9.60
CA LEU A 139 2.76 12.77 -8.59
C LEU A 139 4.08 12.90 -7.85
N THR A 140 4.53 14.13 -7.71
CA THR A 140 5.68 14.51 -6.87
C THR A 140 5.21 15.15 -5.57
N TYR A 141 6.09 15.24 -4.59
CA TYR A 141 5.79 15.87 -3.30
C TYR A 141 5.29 17.33 -3.44
N ASN A 142 5.78 18.08 -4.42
CA ASN A 142 5.37 19.47 -4.66
C ASN A 142 3.97 19.59 -5.30
N GLU A 143 3.46 18.53 -5.90
CA GLU A 143 2.16 18.51 -6.58
C GLU A 143 1.01 18.00 -5.71
N ILE A 144 1.31 17.45 -4.53
CA ILE A 144 0.32 16.84 -3.65
C ILE A 144 -0.84 17.78 -3.34
N ASP A 145 -0.54 19.01 -2.97
CA ASP A 145 -1.52 20.01 -2.54
C ASP A 145 -2.23 20.73 -3.70
N GLY A 146 -1.89 20.41 -4.93
CA GLY A 146 -2.40 21.11 -6.11
C GLY A 146 -3.88 20.87 -6.41
N SER A 147 -4.47 19.77 -5.92
CA SER A 147 -5.88 19.43 -6.15
C SER A 147 -6.37 18.38 -5.17
N ILE A 148 -7.65 18.47 -4.77
CA ILE A 148 -8.34 17.42 -4.02
C ILE A 148 -8.35 16.07 -4.77
N ASN A 149 -8.35 16.10 -6.10
CA ASN A 149 -8.30 14.89 -6.92
C ASN A 149 -6.98 14.10 -6.73
N ASN A 150 -5.92 14.74 -6.24
CA ASN A 150 -4.66 14.06 -5.92
C ASN A 150 -4.77 13.18 -4.66
N LEU A 151 -5.82 13.36 -3.83
CA LEU A 151 -6.07 12.55 -2.64
C LEU A 151 -6.00 11.06 -2.95
N TRP A 152 -6.74 10.60 -3.96
CA TRP A 152 -6.83 9.18 -4.29
C TRP A 152 -5.50 8.61 -4.77
N SER A 153 -4.75 9.39 -5.54
CA SER A 153 -3.39 9.03 -5.99
C SER A 153 -2.43 8.93 -4.81
N VAL A 154 -2.52 9.85 -3.86
CA VAL A 154 -1.71 9.82 -2.64
C VAL A 154 -2.08 8.63 -1.76
N LEU A 155 -3.37 8.41 -1.48
CA LEU A 155 -3.82 7.27 -0.67
C LEU A 155 -3.40 5.93 -1.29
N PHE A 156 -3.45 5.81 -2.61
CA PHE A 156 -3.02 4.62 -3.32
C PHE A 156 -1.50 4.42 -3.25
N THR A 157 -0.71 5.43 -3.58
CA THR A 157 0.76 5.31 -3.61
C THR A 157 1.40 5.21 -2.23
N THR A 158 0.70 5.65 -1.18
CA THR A 158 1.17 5.53 0.21
C THR A 158 0.60 4.32 0.96
N GLY A 159 -0.17 3.45 0.27
CA GLY A 159 -0.62 2.18 0.81
C GLY A 159 -1.88 2.23 1.68
N TYR A 160 -2.63 3.35 1.70
CA TYR A 160 -3.96 3.38 2.33
C TYR A 160 -5.03 2.69 1.48
N LEU A 161 -4.79 2.62 0.17
CA LEU A 161 -5.64 1.92 -0.78
C LEU A 161 -4.82 0.94 -1.59
N THR A 162 -5.48 -0.10 -2.08
CA THR A 162 -4.91 -1.10 -2.98
C THR A 162 -5.82 -1.29 -4.20
N LEU A 163 -5.33 -2.03 -5.20
CA LEU A 163 -6.12 -2.39 -6.37
C LEU A 163 -7.15 -3.46 -6.02
N ASP A 164 -8.34 -3.31 -6.59
CA ASP A 164 -9.37 -4.33 -6.68
C ASP A 164 -9.50 -4.79 -8.14
N GLY A 165 -8.69 -5.77 -8.53
CA GLY A 165 -8.57 -6.26 -9.89
C GLY A 165 -7.54 -5.50 -10.75
N THR A 166 -7.59 -5.73 -12.06
CA THR A 166 -6.63 -5.14 -13.01
C THR A 166 -7.05 -3.72 -13.38
N PRO A 167 -6.17 -2.72 -13.27
CA PRO A 167 -6.49 -1.35 -13.65
C PRO A 167 -6.60 -1.21 -15.17
N THR A 168 -7.46 -0.28 -15.60
CA THR A 168 -7.48 0.20 -16.97
C THR A 168 -6.68 1.49 -17.10
N PRO A 169 -6.32 1.94 -18.32
CA PRO A 169 -5.54 3.16 -18.50
C PRO A 169 -6.18 4.41 -17.88
N ASN A 170 -7.49 4.43 -17.72
CA ASN A 170 -8.24 5.60 -17.25
C ASN A 170 -8.98 5.40 -15.93
N SER A 171 -9.03 4.17 -15.40
CA SER A 171 -9.79 3.87 -14.19
C SER A 171 -9.14 2.77 -13.37
N PHE A 172 -8.97 3.06 -12.10
CA PHE A 172 -8.47 2.16 -11.07
C PHE A 172 -9.61 1.87 -10.11
N ARG A 173 -9.92 0.59 -9.94
CA ARG A 173 -10.77 0.15 -8.85
C ARG A 173 -9.92 0.04 -7.59
N LEU A 174 -10.29 0.79 -6.58
CA LEU A 174 -9.54 0.93 -5.33
C LEU A 174 -10.39 0.49 -4.15
N LYS A 175 -9.75 -0.21 -3.21
CA LYS A 175 -10.34 -0.59 -1.91
C LYS A 175 -9.32 -0.39 -0.79
N ILE A 176 -9.77 -0.46 0.46
CA ILE A 176 -8.88 -0.60 1.62
C ILE A 176 -8.32 -2.03 1.62
N PRO A 177 -6.98 -2.19 1.80
CA PRO A 177 -6.35 -3.52 1.84
C PRO A 177 -6.84 -4.38 2.99
#